data_82c88d7b8122db72910e620858f106a7
#
_entry.id   82c88d7b8122db72910e620858f106a7
#
_cell.length_a   1.000
_cell.length_b   1.000
_cell.length_c   1.000
_cell.angle_alpha   90.00
_cell.angle_beta   90.00
_cell.angle_gamma   90.00
#
_symmetry.space_group_name_H-M   'P 1'
#
loop_
_entity.id
_entity.type
_entity.pdbx_description
1 polymer ?
#
loop_
_entity_poly.entity_id
_entity_poly.type
_entity_poly.pdbx_seq_one_letter_code
_entity_poly.pdbx_strand_id
1 'polypeptide(L)'
;MKAVGIAKWRIPAFWFGLVATVVLGIVRPASAQMLEGTLSITFAAFGTADAMTTGKERTVLAIDENGLSVSNGVLNHMTWHCSGLAEFTNGVAQTQGFCAGRDRVGNQAIFNWESEKHAPDQKVVRGTFTWSGGTGKYAGIRGDGTYVDYSGEFRPLTEGAIVSYLVFEGSYKTPATQ
;
A
#
# COMPACT_ATOMS: atom_id res chain seq x y z
N MET A 1 86.30 -39.63 -32.21
CA MET A 1 85.20 -39.02 -31.45
C MET A 1 84.74 -37.81 -32.24
N LYS A 2 83.53 -37.88 -32.86
CA LYS A 2 82.98 -36.83 -33.75
C LYS A 2 81.97 -36.05 -32.94
N ALA A 3 82.16 -34.73 -32.83
CA ALA A 3 81.24 -33.81 -32.19
C ALA A 3 80.06 -33.51 -33.14
N VAL A 4 78.80 -33.68 -32.62
CA VAL A 4 77.57 -33.38 -33.33
C VAL A 4 77.15 -31.97 -32.99
N GLY A 5 77.08 -31.14 -34.04
CA GLY A 5 76.67 -29.71 -33.90
C GLY A 5 75.14 -29.59 -33.70
N ILE A 6 74.74 -28.82 -32.70
CA ILE A 6 73.32 -28.50 -32.42
C ILE A 6 72.93 -27.26 -33.25
N ALA A 7 71.99 -27.45 -34.18
CA ALA A 7 71.41 -26.33 -34.96
C ALA A 7 70.44 -25.50 -34.10
N LYS A 8 70.70 -24.21 -33.95
CA LYS A 8 69.84 -23.26 -33.30
C LYS A 8 68.65 -22.87 -34.22
N TRP A 9 67.51 -23.33 -33.92
CA TRP A 9 66.27 -22.88 -34.57
C TRP A 9 65.83 -21.56 -33.96
N ARG A 10 65.75 -20.49 -34.77
CA ARG A 10 65.17 -19.19 -34.42
C ARG A 10 63.70 -19.26 -34.71
N ILE A 11 62.85 -19.14 -33.69
CA ILE A 11 61.41 -19.03 -33.80
C ILE A 11 61.09 -17.50 -33.99
N PRO A 12 60.36 -17.12 -35.04
CA PRO A 12 59.91 -15.72 -35.20
C PRO A 12 58.80 -15.44 -34.19
N ALA A 13 58.95 -14.34 -33.42
CA ALA A 13 57.94 -13.86 -32.52
C ALA A 13 56.76 -13.28 -33.32
N PHE A 14 55.66 -14.03 -33.40
CA PHE A 14 54.38 -13.49 -33.87
C PHE A 14 53.77 -12.67 -32.73
N TRP A 15 53.68 -11.38 -32.93
CA TRP A 15 52.93 -10.49 -32.09
C TRP A 15 51.45 -10.71 -32.37
N PHE A 16 50.72 -11.47 -31.54
CA PHE A 16 49.27 -11.50 -31.49
C PHE A 16 48.81 -10.25 -30.74
N GLY A 17 48.43 -9.23 -31.48
CA GLY A 17 47.70 -8.08 -30.92
C GLY A 17 46.30 -8.54 -30.50
N LEU A 18 46.10 -8.71 -29.20
CA LEU A 18 44.81 -8.98 -28.63
C LEU A 18 43.98 -7.68 -28.60
N VAL A 19 43.15 -7.45 -29.62
CA VAL A 19 42.18 -6.36 -29.62
C VAL A 19 41.05 -6.77 -28.68
N ALA A 20 41.14 -6.32 -27.43
CA ALA A 20 40.03 -6.44 -26.48
C ALA A 20 38.94 -5.44 -26.84
N THR A 21 37.94 -5.89 -27.59
CA THR A 21 36.72 -5.10 -27.86
C THR A 21 35.89 -5.07 -26.56
N VAL A 22 36.03 -4.00 -25.78
CA VAL A 22 35.17 -3.72 -24.63
C VAL A 22 33.78 -3.36 -25.15
N VAL A 23 32.89 -4.32 -25.23
CA VAL A 23 31.47 -4.09 -25.45
C VAL A 23 30.91 -3.49 -24.15
N LEU A 24 30.89 -2.16 -24.08
CA LEU A 24 30.11 -1.44 -23.06
C LEU A 24 28.62 -1.71 -23.33
N GLY A 25 28.12 -2.78 -22.74
CA GLY A 25 26.70 -3.07 -22.68
C GLY A 25 26.03 -1.90 -21.96
N ILE A 26 25.33 -1.04 -22.69
CA ILE A 26 24.45 -0.03 -22.10
C ILE A 26 23.34 -0.82 -21.42
N VAL A 27 23.51 -1.09 -20.12
CA VAL A 27 22.42 -1.61 -19.27
C VAL A 27 21.41 -0.46 -19.18
N ARG A 28 20.43 -0.46 -20.07
CA ARG A 28 19.27 0.42 -19.93
C ARG A 28 18.59 -0.01 -18.63
N PRO A 29 18.37 0.91 -17.65
CA PRO A 29 17.53 0.56 -16.52
C PRO A 29 16.18 0.13 -17.09
N ALA A 30 15.78 -1.11 -16.79
CA ALA A 30 14.44 -1.58 -17.12
C ALA A 30 13.49 -0.60 -16.42
N SER A 31 12.83 0.25 -17.20
CA SER A 31 11.78 1.11 -16.66
C SER A 31 10.70 0.17 -16.14
N ALA A 32 10.58 0.10 -14.82
CA ALA A 32 9.55 -0.71 -14.19
C ALA A 32 8.21 -0.28 -14.77
N GLN A 33 7.53 -1.19 -15.46
CA GLN A 33 6.21 -0.93 -15.99
C GLN A 33 5.29 -0.66 -14.80
N MET A 34 4.56 0.45 -14.82
CA MET A 34 3.58 0.77 -13.79
C MET A 34 2.25 0.14 -14.17
N LEU A 35 1.65 -0.59 -13.24
CA LEU A 35 0.24 -0.97 -13.32
C LEU A 35 -0.57 0.15 -12.69
N GLU A 36 -1.54 0.66 -13.44
CA GLU A 36 -2.48 1.66 -12.93
C GLU A 36 -3.91 1.24 -13.25
N GLY A 37 -4.83 1.67 -12.41
CA GLY A 37 -6.24 1.38 -12.58
C GLY A 37 -7.11 2.14 -11.61
N THR A 38 -8.41 2.01 -11.83
CA THR A 38 -9.43 2.44 -10.89
C THR A 38 -9.77 1.30 -9.94
N LEU A 39 -10.21 1.63 -8.75
CA LEU A 39 -10.70 0.68 -7.77
C LEU A 39 -12.08 1.07 -7.26
N SER A 40 -12.86 0.07 -6.95
CA SER A 40 -14.05 0.17 -6.15
C SER A 40 -13.98 -0.95 -5.10
N ILE A 41 -13.96 -0.57 -3.83
CA ILE A 41 -13.79 -1.49 -2.71
C ILE A 41 -14.97 -1.33 -1.77
N THR A 42 -15.66 -2.42 -1.48
CA THR A 42 -16.57 -2.52 -0.34
C THR A 42 -15.82 -3.10 0.84
N PHE A 43 -15.88 -2.41 1.96
CA PHE A 43 -15.20 -2.76 3.20
C PHE A 43 -16.24 -2.94 4.30
N ALA A 44 -16.15 -4.05 5.03
CA ALA A 44 -16.93 -4.30 6.22
C ALA A 44 -16.00 -4.69 7.36
N ALA A 45 -16.14 -4.01 8.50
CA ALA A 45 -15.32 -4.24 9.67
C ALA A 45 -16.10 -4.25 10.96
N PHE A 46 -15.49 -4.83 11.98
CA PHE A 46 -15.96 -4.86 13.35
C PHE A 46 -14.81 -4.49 14.27
N GLY A 47 -15.11 -3.72 15.29
CA GLY A 47 -14.08 -3.26 16.20
C GLY A 47 -14.64 -2.67 17.48
N THR A 48 -13.79 -1.91 18.13
CA THR A 48 -14.10 -1.18 19.36
C THR A 48 -13.74 0.28 19.24
N ALA A 49 -14.42 1.10 20.00
CA ALA A 49 -14.08 2.50 20.16
C ALA A 49 -14.00 2.84 21.67
N ASP A 50 -12.80 3.23 22.08
CA ASP A 50 -12.55 3.65 23.47
C ASP A 50 -12.63 5.17 23.59
N ALA A 51 -13.55 5.65 24.43
CA ALA A 51 -13.80 7.07 24.62
C ALA A 51 -12.86 7.69 25.65
N MET A 52 -12.25 8.81 25.31
CA MET A 52 -11.48 9.67 26.20
C MET A 52 -12.03 11.10 26.14
N THR A 53 -12.64 11.55 27.22
CA THR A 53 -13.11 12.92 27.33
C THR A 53 -11.98 13.82 27.84
N THR A 54 -11.58 14.81 27.06
CA THR A 54 -10.45 15.69 27.37
C THR A 54 -10.89 17.12 27.76
N GLY A 55 -12.19 17.30 27.98
CA GLY A 55 -12.78 18.60 28.37
C GLY A 55 -14.30 18.58 28.27
N LYS A 56 -14.95 19.71 28.53
CA LYS A 56 -16.42 19.78 28.52
C LYS A 56 -17.02 19.59 27.13
N GLU A 57 -16.29 19.93 26.07
CA GLU A 57 -16.79 19.97 24.69
C GLU A 57 -15.92 19.16 23.72
N ARG A 58 -14.97 18.37 24.25
CA ARG A 58 -14.07 17.56 23.43
C ARG A 58 -14.04 16.12 23.91
N THR A 59 -14.41 15.21 23.02
CA THR A 59 -14.26 13.76 23.20
C THR A 59 -13.45 13.21 22.04
N VAL A 60 -12.54 12.31 22.36
CA VAL A 60 -11.76 11.55 21.36
C VAL A 60 -12.09 10.08 21.55
N LEU A 61 -12.41 9.39 20.46
CA LEU A 61 -12.54 7.94 20.43
C LEU A 61 -11.30 7.36 19.73
N ALA A 62 -10.64 6.41 20.39
CA ALA A 62 -9.66 5.56 19.74
C ALA A 62 -10.39 4.42 19.04
N ILE A 63 -10.20 4.27 17.74
CA ILE A 63 -10.84 3.27 16.89
C ILE A 63 -9.86 2.16 16.58
N ASP A 64 -10.27 0.91 16.77
CA ASP A 64 -9.52 -0.28 16.36
C ASP A 64 -10.49 -1.29 15.71
N GLU A 65 -10.25 -1.62 14.44
CA GLU A 65 -11.16 -2.43 13.63
C GLU A 65 -10.41 -3.47 12.81
N ASN A 66 -11.04 -4.63 12.67
CA ASN A 66 -10.63 -5.68 11.75
C ASN A 66 -11.74 -5.97 10.75
N GLY A 67 -11.40 -6.07 9.47
CA GLY A 67 -12.40 -6.22 8.44
C GLY A 67 -11.93 -6.99 7.22
N LEU A 68 -12.85 -7.09 6.29
CA LEU A 68 -12.67 -7.74 5.00
C LEU A 68 -13.08 -6.79 3.88
N SER A 69 -12.40 -6.88 2.76
CA SER A 69 -12.79 -6.15 1.56
C SER A 69 -13.16 -7.06 0.41
N VAL A 70 -14.09 -6.58 -0.39
CA VAL A 70 -14.41 -7.09 -1.72
C VAL A 70 -14.17 -5.97 -2.72
N SER A 71 -13.45 -6.25 -3.77
CA SER A 71 -13.16 -5.26 -4.82
C SER A 71 -13.19 -5.90 -6.20
N ASN A 72 -13.22 -5.05 -7.21
CA ASN A 72 -13.18 -5.45 -8.62
C ASN A 72 -11.76 -5.61 -9.18
N GLY A 73 -10.72 -5.65 -8.36
CA GLY A 73 -9.34 -5.61 -8.85
C GLY A 73 -8.31 -6.23 -7.91
N VAL A 74 -7.12 -5.64 -7.95
CA VAL A 74 -5.91 -6.16 -7.28
C VAL A 74 -5.99 -6.27 -5.76
N LEU A 75 -6.94 -5.56 -5.12
CA LEU A 75 -7.14 -5.49 -3.67
C LEU A 75 -8.31 -6.38 -3.20
N ASN A 76 -8.74 -7.32 -4.04
CA ASN A 76 -9.87 -8.19 -3.72
C ASN A 76 -9.53 -9.22 -2.64
N HIS A 77 -10.49 -9.47 -1.75
CA HIS A 77 -10.39 -10.44 -0.65
C HIS A 77 -9.17 -10.21 0.26
N MET A 78 -8.97 -8.97 0.69
CA MET A 78 -7.96 -8.65 1.70
C MET A 78 -8.58 -8.63 3.09
N THR A 79 -7.78 -9.05 4.07
CA THR A 79 -8.05 -8.74 5.48
C THR A 79 -7.42 -7.39 5.82
N TRP A 80 -8.09 -6.60 6.63
CA TRP A 80 -7.65 -5.27 7.01
C TRP A 80 -7.65 -5.11 8.52
N HIS A 81 -6.65 -4.38 9.00
CA HIS A 81 -6.63 -3.81 10.32
C HIS A 81 -6.55 -2.30 10.18
N CYS A 82 -7.50 -1.60 10.79
CA CYS A 82 -7.60 -0.15 10.76
C CYS A 82 -7.51 0.39 12.18
N SER A 83 -6.72 1.44 12.35
CA SER A 83 -6.63 2.18 13.60
C SER A 83 -6.78 3.67 13.33
N GLY A 84 -7.49 4.36 14.21
CA GLY A 84 -7.77 5.77 14.01
C GLY A 84 -8.31 6.47 15.23
N LEU A 85 -8.64 7.72 15.03
CA LEU A 85 -9.25 8.59 16.03
C LEU A 85 -10.51 9.24 15.44
N ALA A 86 -11.58 9.28 16.23
CA ALA A 86 -12.71 10.18 15.98
C ALA A 86 -12.68 11.30 17.02
N GLU A 87 -12.60 12.54 16.57
CA GLU A 87 -12.62 13.70 17.42
C GLU A 87 -13.97 14.39 17.32
N PHE A 88 -14.58 14.65 18.47
CA PHE A 88 -15.84 15.38 18.62
C PHE A 88 -15.54 16.67 19.37
N THR A 89 -15.70 17.80 18.71
CA THR A 89 -15.41 19.12 19.28
C THR A 89 -16.49 20.12 18.87
N ASN A 90 -17.14 20.74 19.86
CA ASN A 90 -18.17 21.77 19.64
C ASN A 90 -19.29 21.33 18.68
N GLY A 91 -19.76 20.10 18.80
CA GLY A 91 -20.82 19.55 17.94
C GLY A 91 -20.39 19.20 16.51
N VAL A 92 -19.09 19.14 16.25
CA VAL A 92 -18.51 18.69 14.97
C VAL A 92 -17.69 17.43 15.21
N ALA A 93 -17.85 16.45 14.36
CA ALA A 93 -17.05 15.24 14.33
C ALA A 93 -16.09 15.22 13.13
N GLN A 94 -14.92 14.64 13.31
CA GLN A 94 -13.97 14.31 12.27
C GLN A 94 -13.23 13.04 12.65
N THR A 95 -13.01 12.17 11.67
CA THR A 95 -12.29 10.91 11.89
C THR A 95 -11.08 10.83 10.97
N GLN A 96 -10.00 10.22 11.45
CA GLN A 96 -8.79 10.00 10.68
C GLN A 96 -8.04 8.78 11.17
N GLY A 97 -7.28 8.15 10.29
CA GLY A 97 -6.50 6.99 10.66
C GLY A 97 -5.75 6.36 9.50
N PHE A 98 -5.36 5.14 9.70
CA PHE A 98 -4.73 4.32 8.67
C PHE A 98 -5.31 2.91 8.68
N CYS A 99 -5.21 2.23 7.55
CA CYS A 99 -5.52 0.82 7.41
C CYS A 99 -4.35 0.09 6.76
N ALA A 100 -4.03 -1.09 7.29
CA ALA A 100 -3.08 -2.02 6.71
C ALA A 100 -3.82 -3.28 6.27
N GLY A 101 -3.86 -3.53 4.98
CA GLY A 101 -4.49 -4.72 4.39
C GLY A 101 -3.46 -5.78 4.05
N ARG A 102 -3.87 -7.05 4.11
CA ARG A 102 -3.04 -8.20 3.74
C ARG A 102 -3.80 -9.12 2.81
N ASP A 103 -3.18 -9.50 1.71
CA ASP A 103 -3.72 -10.51 0.81
C ASP A 103 -3.39 -11.93 1.27
N ARG A 104 -3.88 -12.94 0.54
CA ARG A 104 -3.75 -14.37 0.88
C ARG A 104 -2.30 -14.87 0.92
N VAL A 105 -1.37 -14.20 0.24
CA VAL A 105 0.05 -14.57 0.20
C VAL A 105 0.94 -13.68 1.05
N GLY A 106 0.31 -12.73 1.80
CA GLY A 106 1.00 -11.91 2.79
C GLY A 106 1.49 -10.55 2.30
N ASN A 107 1.26 -10.17 1.03
CA ASN A 107 1.56 -8.80 0.59
C ASN A 107 0.64 -7.80 1.27
N GLN A 108 1.17 -6.63 1.60
CA GLN A 108 0.45 -5.59 2.33
C GLN A 108 0.24 -4.35 1.47
N ALA A 109 -0.94 -3.72 1.63
CA ALA A 109 -1.24 -2.38 1.15
C ALA A 109 -1.64 -1.52 2.33
N ILE A 110 -1.19 -0.26 2.37
CA ILE A 110 -1.42 0.66 3.47
C ILE A 110 -1.96 1.97 2.92
N PHE A 111 -3.03 2.49 3.53
CA PHE A 111 -3.55 3.81 3.21
C PHE A 111 -3.89 4.60 4.48
N ASN A 112 -3.83 5.91 4.36
CA ASN A 112 -4.36 6.85 5.34
C ASN A 112 -5.74 7.31 4.88
N TRP A 113 -6.61 7.63 5.82
CA TRP A 113 -7.96 8.11 5.57
C TRP A 113 -8.33 9.25 6.50
N GLU A 114 -9.22 10.12 6.03
CA GLU A 114 -9.76 11.24 6.78
C GLU A 114 -11.19 11.54 6.33
N SER A 115 -12.12 11.73 7.29
CA SER A 115 -13.48 12.16 6.96
C SER A 115 -13.56 13.65 6.73
N GLU A 116 -14.57 14.07 5.99
CA GLU A 116 -15.05 15.44 6.07
C GLU A 116 -15.56 15.73 7.50
N LYS A 117 -15.57 17.01 7.86
CA LYS A 117 -16.22 17.44 9.10
C LYS A 117 -17.74 17.26 8.97
N HIS A 118 -18.37 16.69 9.98
CA HIS A 118 -19.77 16.33 9.96
C HIS A 118 -20.44 16.48 11.33
N ALA A 119 -21.76 16.45 11.37
CA ALA A 119 -22.49 16.38 12.63
C ALA A 119 -22.30 14.98 13.27
N PRO A 120 -22.21 14.89 14.61
CA PRO A 120 -21.98 13.61 15.30
C PRO A 120 -23.05 12.54 15.06
N ASP A 121 -24.26 12.93 14.73
CA ASP A 121 -25.40 12.06 14.44
C ASP A 121 -25.62 11.80 12.94
N GLN A 122 -24.72 12.30 12.10
CA GLN A 122 -24.79 12.07 10.66
C GLN A 122 -24.56 10.60 10.34
N LYS A 123 -25.49 9.99 9.63
CA LYS A 123 -25.48 8.53 9.37
C LYS A 123 -24.59 8.14 8.20
N VAL A 124 -24.43 9.02 7.24
CA VAL A 124 -23.61 8.79 6.04
C VAL A 124 -22.54 9.84 5.99
N VAL A 125 -21.28 9.42 6.13
CA VAL A 125 -20.13 10.32 6.18
C VAL A 125 -19.28 10.13 4.93
N ARG A 126 -18.69 11.21 4.43
CA ARG A 126 -17.76 11.17 3.29
C ARG A 126 -16.35 11.45 3.77
N GLY A 127 -15.38 11.00 3.00
CA GLY A 127 -13.99 11.25 3.27
C GLY A 127 -13.09 10.92 2.09
N THR A 128 -11.81 11.07 2.33
CA THR A 128 -10.75 10.79 1.36
C THR A 128 -9.78 9.75 1.90
N PHE A 129 -9.10 9.06 1.01
CA PHE A 129 -8.00 8.20 1.37
C PHE A 129 -6.82 8.39 0.41
N THR A 130 -5.62 8.07 0.89
CA THR A 130 -4.38 8.13 0.10
C THR A 130 -3.53 6.92 0.42
N TRP A 131 -3.07 6.21 -0.62
CA TRP A 131 -2.13 5.10 -0.45
C TRP A 131 -0.82 5.62 0.10
N SER A 132 -0.36 5.06 1.20
CA SER A 132 0.89 5.45 1.88
C SER A 132 2.02 4.42 1.70
N GLY A 133 1.73 3.25 1.15
CA GLY A 133 2.74 2.24 0.84
C GLY A 133 2.22 0.82 0.86
N GLY A 134 3.17 -0.13 0.80
CA GLY A 134 2.86 -1.56 0.82
C GLY A 134 4.10 -2.42 0.68
N THR A 135 3.90 -3.73 0.65
CA THR A 135 4.95 -4.74 0.46
C THR A 135 4.59 -5.69 -0.69
N GLY A 136 5.57 -6.44 -1.18
CA GLY A 136 5.39 -7.38 -2.28
C GLY A 136 4.83 -6.69 -3.51
N LYS A 137 3.76 -7.21 -4.10
CA LYS A 137 3.13 -6.63 -5.30
C LYS A 137 2.53 -5.22 -5.09
N TYR A 138 2.36 -4.78 -3.82
CA TYR A 138 1.90 -3.45 -3.47
C TYR A 138 3.05 -2.50 -3.08
N ALA A 139 4.30 -2.95 -3.16
CA ALA A 139 5.46 -2.09 -2.88
C ALA A 139 5.43 -0.85 -3.78
N GLY A 140 5.45 0.34 -3.16
CA GLY A 140 5.37 1.61 -3.89
C GLY A 140 4.00 1.95 -4.45
N ILE A 141 2.92 1.30 -3.99
CA ILE A 141 1.54 1.69 -4.34
C ILE A 141 1.30 3.15 -4.02
N ARG A 142 0.64 3.85 -4.94
CA ARG A 142 0.28 5.27 -4.83
C ARG A 142 -1.11 5.48 -5.44
N GLY A 143 -1.68 6.63 -5.16
CA GLY A 143 -2.99 7.07 -5.62
C GLY A 143 -3.85 7.44 -4.44
N ASP A 144 -5.06 7.84 -4.73
CA ASP A 144 -6.00 8.39 -3.79
C ASP A 144 -7.44 8.16 -4.28
N GLY A 145 -8.36 8.54 -3.45
CA GLY A 145 -9.77 8.48 -3.77
C GLY A 145 -10.65 9.01 -2.65
N THR A 146 -11.91 8.70 -2.77
CA THR A 146 -12.94 9.06 -1.80
C THR A 146 -13.57 7.80 -1.20
N TYR A 147 -14.21 7.96 -0.06
CA TYR A 147 -15.07 6.93 0.49
C TYR A 147 -16.39 7.50 1.00
N VAL A 148 -17.37 6.63 1.06
CA VAL A 148 -18.65 6.87 1.74
C VAL A 148 -18.77 5.84 2.84
N ASP A 149 -18.96 6.32 4.05
CA ASP A 149 -19.17 5.52 5.26
C ASP A 149 -20.65 5.52 5.62
N TYR A 150 -21.24 4.34 5.62
CA TYR A 150 -22.64 4.06 5.98
C TYR A 150 -22.77 3.48 7.39
N SER A 151 -21.71 3.49 8.19
CA SER A 151 -21.68 2.85 9.51
C SER A 151 -22.77 3.37 10.45
N GLY A 152 -23.14 4.63 10.34
CA GLY A 152 -24.22 5.23 11.12
C GLY A 152 -25.64 4.69 10.83
N GLU A 153 -25.80 3.90 9.78
CA GLU A 153 -27.07 3.19 9.45
C GLU A 153 -27.19 1.86 10.18
N PHE A 154 -26.11 1.34 10.72
CA PHE A 154 -26.04 0.05 11.41
C PHE A 154 -26.08 0.23 12.93
N ARG A 155 -26.58 -0.79 13.61
CA ARG A 155 -26.53 -0.88 15.07
C ARG A 155 -25.69 -2.09 15.46
N PRO A 156 -24.61 -1.91 16.22
CA PRO A 156 -23.86 -3.03 16.76
C PRO A 156 -24.76 -3.92 17.65
N LEU A 157 -24.50 -5.21 17.64
CA LEU A 157 -25.23 -6.19 18.49
C LEU A 157 -24.72 -6.16 19.92
N THR A 158 -23.53 -5.63 20.16
CA THR A 158 -22.87 -5.57 21.47
C THR A 158 -22.58 -4.12 21.81
N GLU A 159 -22.84 -3.72 23.05
CA GLU A 159 -22.51 -2.39 23.56
C GLU A 159 -20.98 -2.16 23.48
N GLY A 160 -20.57 -0.96 23.09
CA GLY A 160 -19.15 -0.60 22.90
C GLY A 160 -18.50 -1.14 21.62
N ALA A 161 -19.21 -1.99 20.88
CA ALA A 161 -18.73 -2.40 19.55
C ALA A 161 -19.06 -1.35 18.50
N ILE A 162 -18.24 -1.29 17.46
CA ILE A 162 -18.50 -0.54 16.23
C ILE A 162 -18.63 -1.49 15.06
N VAL A 163 -19.43 -1.09 14.09
CA VAL A 163 -19.60 -1.77 12.81
C VAL A 163 -19.36 -0.76 11.72
N SER A 164 -18.43 -1.04 10.85
CA SER A 164 -18.10 -0.17 9.72
C SER A 164 -18.48 -0.80 8.40
N TYR A 165 -19.15 -0.02 7.57
CA TYR A 165 -19.47 -0.37 6.19
C TYR A 165 -19.16 0.80 5.27
N LEU A 166 -18.10 0.66 4.49
CA LEU A 166 -17.57 1.72 3.66
C LEU A 166 -17.47 1.28 2.19
N VAL A 167 -17.68 2.24 1.30
CA VAL A 167 -17.42 2.07 -0.13
C VAL A 167 -16.35 3.07 -0.54
N PHE A 168 -15.23 2.55 -1.02
CA PHE A 168 -14.09 3.34 -1.50
C PHE A 168 -14.08 3.34 -3.02
N GLU A 169 -13.85 4.50 -3.61
CA GLU A 169 -13.65 4.69 -5.04
C GLU A 169 -12.42 5.55 -5.30
N GLY A 170 -11.57 5.15 -6.22
CA GLY A 170 -10.35 5.90 -6.46
C GLY A 170 -9.44 5.28 -7.50
N SER A 171 -8.16 5.60 -7.38
CA SER A 171 -7.12 5.14 -8.30
C SER A 171 -5.96 4.49 -7.54
N TYR A 172 -5.23 3.67 -8.26
CA TYR A 172 -3.95 3.16 -7.80
C TYR A 172 -2.94 3.09 -8.94
N LYS A 173 -1.66 3.23 -8.57
CA LYS A 173 -0.49 2.93 -9.39
C LYS A 173 0.46 2.10 -8.56
N THR A 174 0.94 1.01 -9.11
CA THR A 174 1.94 0.14 -8.47
C THR A 174 2.95 -0.31 -9.52
N PRO A 175 4.24 -0.47 -9.16
CA PRO A 175 5.19 -1.11 -10.06
C PRO A 175 4.70 -2.50 -10.46
N ALA A 176 4.79 -2.85 -11.74
CA ALA A 176 4.55 -4.22 -12.17
C ALA A 176 5.58 -5.11 -11.49
N THR A 177 5.15 -6.09 -10.74
CA THR A 177 6.03 -7.14 -10.20
C THR A 177 6.56 -7.95 -11.38
N GLN A 178 7.88 -7.96 -11.53
CA GLN A 178 8.57 -8.85 -12.47
C GLN A 178 8.50 -10.29 -12.01
#